data_83282e52f4156f758f43dca4722d8464
#
_entry.id   83282e52f4156f758f43dca4722d8464
#
_cell.length_a   1.000
_cell.length_b   1.000
_cell.length_c   1.000
_cell.angle_alpha   90.00
_cell.angle_beta   90.00
_cell.angle_gamma   90.00
#
_symmetry.space_group_name_H-M   'P 1'
#
loop_
_entity.id
_entity.type
_entity.pdbx_description
1 polymer ?
#
loop_
_entity_poly.entity_id
_entity_poly.type
_entity_poly.pdbx_seq_one_letter_code
_entity_poly.pdbx_strand_id
1 'polypeptide(L)'
;MVSSSKLYGTPSRLEACLLDIKAYNNIDRFFICVDSEEESYQDRFNEVERKLNELKNQHGIDDLSVKCHIIIQHCCIETWALGNSEIPNQYQPVKDSEKLETFQAYYDIFQNDPEKMMCCPSEYLYPTKARFHASYLKEYLGKFGLSYTKRNPKCVQEKKYLDALRKRCTETNHLSSLKLLLDIWDTMLV
;
A
#
# COMPACT_ATOMS: atom_id res chain seq x y z
N MET A 1 14.93 14.28 -12.10
CA MET A 1 14.12 15.06 -11.14
C MET A 1 12.66 14.65 -11.33
N VAL A 2 12.15 13.79 -10.47
CA VAL A 2 10.72 13.44 -10.46
C VAL A 2 10.01 14.59 -9.76
N SER A 3 9.11 15.24 -10.46
CA SER A 3 8.36 16.39 -9.96
C SER A 3 7.57 16.02 -8.70
N SER A 4 7.77 16.75 -7.61
CA SER A 4 7.03 16.63 -6.34
C SER A 4 5.50 16.75 -6.48
N SER A 5 5.00 17.02 -7.67
CA SER A 5 3.58 17.16 -7.99
C SER A 5 2.80 15.84 -8.01
N LYS A 6 3.47 14.67 -7.98
CA LYS A 6 2.81 13.36 -8.00
C LYS A 6 2.43 12.81 -6.63
N LEU A 7 3.00 13.33 -5.54
CA LEU A 7 2.84 12.78 -4.19
C LEU A 7 1.39 12.81 -3.67
N TYR A 8 0.66 13.87 -3.99
CA TYR A 8 -0.63 14.15 -3.36
C TYR A 8 -1.78 14.27 -4.37
N GLY A 9 -1.54 13.86 -5.60
CA GLY A 9 -2.45 14.16 -6.71
C GLY A 9 -2.45 15.64 -7.10
N THR A 10 -2.41 16.52 -6.13
CA THR A 10 -2.02 17.94 -6.22
C THR A 10 -1.52 18.34 -4.83
N PRO A 11 -0.46 19.16 -4.67
CA PRO A 11 -0.02 19.70 -3.38
C PRO A 11 -1.17 20.33 -2.57
N SER A 12 -2.18 20.83 -3.25
CA SER A 12 -3.39 21.40 -2.68
C SER A 12 -4.27 20.44 -1.87
N ARG A 13 -4.18 19.12 -2.06
CA ARG A 13 -5.03 18.17 -1.30
C ARG A 13 -4.59 18.03 0.16
N LEU A 14 -3.30 17.83 0.42
CA LEU A 14 -2.79 17.77 1.78
C LEU A 14 -3.02 19.07 2.51
N GLU A 15 -2.76 20.20 1.84
CA GLU A 15 -3.00 21.54 2.35
C GLU A 15 -4.47 21.76 2.68
N ALA A 16 -5.38 21.43 1.76
CA ALA A 16 -6.83 21.54 1.98
C ALA A 16 -7.26 20.72 3.21
N CYS A 17 -6.81 19.46 3.33
CA CYS A 17 -7.11 18.63 4.50
C CYS A 17 -6.62 19.27 5.82
N LEU A 18 -5.42 19.84 5.83
CA LEU A 18 -4.89 20.52 7.02
C LEU A 18 -5.71 21.75 7.41
N LEU A 19 -6.14 22.53 6.42
CA LEU A 19 -7.00 23.70 6.66
C LEU A 19 -8.39 23.27 7.18
N ASP A 20 -8.97 22.20 6.64
CA ASP A 20 -10.23 21.64 7.13
C ASP A 20 -10.09 21.13 8.57
N ILE A 21 -9.01 20.41 8.89
CA ILE A 21 -8.72 19.95 10.26
C ILE A 21 -8.64 21.13 11.23
N LYS A 22 -7.94 22.22 10.83
CA LYS A 22 -7.84 23.45 11.63
C LYS A 22 -9.21 24.12 11.83
N ALA A 23 -10.03 24.16 10.78
CA ALA A 23 -11.33 24.83 10.81
C ALA A 23 -12.35 24.07 11.69
N TYR A 24 -12.41 22.75 11.58
CA TYR A 24 -13.42 21.93 12.27
C TYR A 24 -13.01 21.53 13.70
N ASN A 25 -11.72 21.41 13.98
CA ASN A 25 -11.12 21.09 15.29
C ASN A 25 -11.82 19.92 16.07
N ASN A 26 -12.32 18.94 15.31
CA ASN A 26 -13.03 17.76 15.84
C ASN A 26 -12.43 16.44 15.30
N ILE A 27 -11.19 16.49 14.84
CA ILE A 27 -10.46 15.35 14.27
C ILE A 27 -9.32 14.99 15.22
N ASP A 28 -9.33 13.77 15.72
CA ASP A 28 -8.30 13.27 16.64
C ASP A 28 -7.10 12.69 15.89
N ARG A 29 -7.31 12.09 14.72
CA ARG A 29 -6.27 11.42 13.96
C ARG A 29 -6.39 11.72 12.46
N PHE A 30 -5.25 11.95 11.83
CA PHE A 30 -5.13 12.18 10.39
C PHE A 30 -4.14 11.21 9.78
N PHE A 31 -4.59 10.44 8.79
CA PHE A 31 -3.77 9.46 8.09
C PHE A 31 -3.38 9.97 6.70
N ILE A 32 -2.09 9.99 6.43
CA ILE A 32 -1.51 10.33 5.13
C ILE A 32 -0.98 9.03 4.54
N CYS A 33 -1.75 8.42 3.62
CA CYS A 33 -1.38 7.15 2.98
C CYS A 33 -0.88 7.43 1.56
N VAL A 34 0.36 7.05 1.26
CA VAL A 34 0.97 7.25 -0.06
C VAL A 34 1.80 6.03 -0.47
N ASP A 35 1.86 5.76 -1.78
CA ASP A 35 2.72 4.73 -2.36
C ASP A 35 4.20 5.19 -2.35
N SER A 36 5.15 4.29 -2.07
CA SER A 36 6.57 4.60 -2.26
C SER A 36 6.97 4.56 -3.73
N GLU A 37 6.23 3.84 -4.56
CA GLU A 37 6.52 3.62 -5.99
C GLU A 37 7.94 3.07 -6.19
N GLU A 38 8.84 3.86 -6.82
CA GLU A 38 10.23 3.47 -7.11
C GLU A 38 11.21 3.86 -5.99
N GLU A 39 10.77 4.66 -5.03
CA GLU A 39 11.62 5.16 -3.96
C GLU A 39 11.72 4.19 -2.79
N SER A 40 12.73 4.40 -1.95
CA SER A 40 12.81 3.67 -0.68
C SER A 40 11.69 4.13 0.27
N TYR A 41 11.31 3.24 1.19
CA TYR A 41 10.37 3.60 2.27
C TYR A 41 10.81 4.88 3.00
N GLN A 42 12.10 4.96 3.37
CA GLN A 42 12.63 6.06 4.17
C GLN A 42 12.65 7.39 3.40
N ASP A 43 13.05 7.36 2.13
CA ASP A 43 13.10 8.59 1.32
C ASP A 43 11.69 9.16 1.12
N ARG A 44 10.71 8.28 0.83
CA ARG A 44 9.31 8.68 0.69
C ARG A 44 8.73 9.19 2.01
N PHE A 45 9.02 8.54 3.13
CA PHE A 45 8.60 9.00 4.45
C PHE A 45 9.14 10.40 4.74
N ASN A 46 10.45 10.61 4.58
CA ASN A 46 11.10 11.89 4.83
C ASN A 46 10.53 13.01 3.93
N GLU A 47 10.22 12.69 2.66
CA GLU A 47 9.61 13.64 1.73
C GLU A 47 8.23 14.09 2.22
N VAL A 48 7.39 13.13 2.61
CA VAL A 48 6.02 13.41 3.10
C VAL A 48 6.07 14.19 4.41
N GLU A 49 6.92 13.79 5.35
CA GLU A 49 7.11 14.44 6.64
C GLU A 49 7.57 15.88 6.48
N ARG A 50 8.59 16.11 5.64
CA ARG A 50 9.07 17.47 5.33
C ARG A 50 7.94 18.33 4.77
N LYS A 51 7.16 17.81 3.81
CA LYS A 51 6.05 18.56 3.21
C LYS A 51 4.93 18.85 4.21
N LEU A 52 4.61 17.90 5.07
CA LEU A 52 3.65 18.09 6.16
C LEU A 52 4.08 19.22 7.09
N ASN A 53 5.35 19.23 7.51
CA ASN A 53 5.91 20.24 8.40
C ASN A 53 5.98 21.63 7.74
N GLU A 54 6.36 21.73 6.45
CA GLU A 54 6.32 22.95 5.69
C GLU A 54 4.90 23.57 5.68
N LEU A 55 3.87 22.77 5.40
CA LEU A 55 2.49 23.22 5.36
C LEU A 55 1.97 23.62 6.74
N LYS A 56 2.32 22.86 7.79
CA LYS A 56 1.97 23.23 9.17
C LYS A 56 2.53 24.60 9.54
N ASN A 57 3.83 24.83 9.30
CA ASN A 57 4.48 26.11 9.55
C ASN A 57 3.85 27.24 8.75
N GLN A 58 3.61 27.01 7.43
CA GLN A 58 3.02 28.00 6.52
C GLN A 58 1.65 28.50 7.00
N HIS A 59 0.85 27.62 7.58
CA HIS A 59 -0.53 27.93 8.00
C HIS A 59 -0.70 28.14 9.52
N GLY A 60 0.40 28.11 10.29
CA GLY A 60 0.35 28.23 11.74
C GLY A 60 -0.50 27.14 12.39
N ILE A 61 -0.20 25.87 12.04
CA ILE A 61 -0.97 24.69 12.46
C ILE A 61 -0.13 23.81 13.41
N ASP A 62 0.91 24.35 14.00
CA ASP A 62 1.85 23.58 14.83
C ASP A 62 1.22 23.01 16.09
N ASP A 63 0.21 23.68 16.62
CA ASP A 63 -0.52 23.32 17.86
C ASP A 63 -1.78 22.48 17.63
N LEU A 64 -1.96 21.87 16.45
CA LEU A 64 -3.10 20.98 16.27
C LEU A 64 -3.01 19.78 17.22
N SER A 65 -4.07 19.58 18.00
CA SER A 65 -4.25 18.37 18.86
C SER A 65 -4.35 17.08 18.05
N VAL A 66 -4.49 17.17 16.72
CA VAL A 66 -4.62 16.03 15.82
C VAL A 66 -3.32 15.23 15.70
N LYS A 67 -3.40 13.93 15.93
CA LYS A 67 -2.28 13.02 15.72
C LYS A 67 -2.16 12.65 14.24
N CYS A 68 -1.10 13.13 13.57
CA CYS A 68 -0.81 12.77 12.18
C CYS A 68 -0.06 11.45 12.11
N HIS A 69 -0.50 10.57 11.19
CA HIS A 69 0.14 9.29 10.89
C HIS A 69 0.51 9.25 9.42
N ILE A 70 1.80 9.07 9.13
CA ILE A 70 2.31 8.89 7.76
C ILE A 70 2.45 7.40 7.53
N ILE A 71 1.73 6.87 6.53
CA ILE A 71 1.72 5.47 6.13
C ILE A 71 2.24 5.38 4.71
N ILE A 72 3.41 4.81 4.55
CA ILE A 72 3.97 4.55 3.23
C ILE A 72 3.61 3.14 2.81
N GLN A 73 2.83 3.00 1.75
CA GLN A 73 2.54 1.69 1.12
C GLN A 73 3.75 1.28 0.29
N HIS A 74 4.50 0.31 0.76
CA HIS A 74 5.72 -0.13 0.10
C HIS A 74 5.46 -1.38 -0.77
N CYS A 75 5.54 -1.41 -2.09
CA CYS A 75 5.75 -0.24 -2.99
C CYS A 75 4.42 0.46 -3.36
N CYS A 76 3.29 -0.26 -3.36
CA CYS A 76 1.93 0.20 -3.69
C CYS A 76 0.88 -0.69 -2.98
N ILE A 77 -0.39 -0.33 -3.08
CA ILE A 77 -1.49 -1.10 -2.46
C ILE A 77 -1.55 -2.56 -2.96
N GLU A 78 -1.20 -2.80 -4.23
CA GLU A 78 -1.17 -4.15 -4.80
C GLU A 78 -0.08 -5.02 -4.17
N THR A 79 1.01 -4.42 -3.67
CA THR A 79 2.05 -5.14 -2.92
C THR A 79 1.48 -5.74 -1.64
N TRP A 80 0.69 -4.97 -0.89
CA TRP A 80 0.00 -5.49 0.29
C TRP A 80 -0.97 -6.61 -0.08
N ALA A 81 -1.77 -6.42 -1.15
CA ALA A 81 -2.72 -7.42 -1.60
C ALA A 81 -2.06 -8.74 -2.03
N LEU A 82 -0.87 -8.70 -2.63
CA LEU A 82 -0.07 -9.90 -2.94
C LEU A 82 0.30 -10.71 -1.69
N GLY A 83 0.23 -10.12 -0.52
CA GLY A 83 0.48 -10.79 0.75
C GLY A 83 -0.56 -11.82 1.16
N ASN A 84 -1.72 -11.91 0.52
CA ASN A 84 -2.73 -12.89 0.86
C ASN A 84 -2.33 -14.30 0.37
N SER A 85 -1.69 -15.08 1.21
CA SER A 85 -1.28 -16.47 0.95
C SER A 85 -2.41 -17.49 1.13
N GLU A 86 -3.58 -17.07 1.65
CA GLU A 86 -4.71 -17.97 1.91
C GLU A 86 -5.63 -18.20 0.71
N ILE A 87 -5.44 -17.50 -0.40
CA ILE A 87 -6.26 -17.65 -1.61
C ILE A 87 -6.31 -19.11 -2.10
N PRO A 88 -5.17 -19.85 -2.20
CA PRO A 88 -5.22 -21.26 -2.63
C PRO A 88 -5.96 -22.19 -1.67
N ASN A 89 -6.07 -21.81 -0.40
CA ASN A 89 -6.82 -22.58 0.61
C ASN A 89 -8.33 -22.33 0.53
N GLN A 90 -8.72 -21.18 -0.02
CA GLN A 90 -10.12 -20.72 -0.07
C GLN A 90 -10.77 -20.96 -1.43
N TYR A 91 -9.99 -21.04 -2.51
CA TYR A 91 -10.47 -21.11 -3.88
C TYR A 91 -9.73 -22.19 -4.67
N GLN A 92 -10.46 -22.89 -5.54
CA GLN A 92 -9.83 -23.82 -6.48
C GLN A 92 -9.34 -23.06 -7.73
N PRO A 93 -8.19 -23.45 -8.29
CA PRO A 93 -7.75 -22.91 -9.56
C PRO A 93 -8.78 -23.15 -10.67
N VAL A 94 -9.09 -22.13 -11.45
CA VAL A 94 -10.02 -22.20 -12.59
C VAL A 94 -9.33 -22.15 -13.94
N LYS A 95 -8.06 -21.77 -13.96
CA LYS A 95 -7.21 -21.72 -15.17
C LYS A 95 -5.74 -21.81 -14.81
N ASP A 96 -4.94 -22.26 -15.76
CA ASP A 96 -3.49 -22.14 -15.71
C ASP A 96 -3.04 -20.78 -16.28
N SER A 97 -1.85 -20.33 -15.85
CA SER A 97 -1.25 -19.09 -16.32
C SER A 97 0.28 -19.23 -16.33
N GLU A 98 0.85 -19.47 -17.53
CA GLU A 98 2.31 -19.51 -17.71
C GLU A 98 2.98 -18.21 -17.21
N LYS A 99 2.28 -17.10 -17.41
CA LYS A 99 2.76 -15.81 -16.93
C LYS A 99 2.84 -15.76 -15.39
N LEU A 100 1.87 -16.32 -14.68
CA LEU A 100 1.92 -16.44 -13.23
C LEU A 100 3.06 -17.37 -12.79
N GLU A 101 3.27 -18.48 -13.48
CA GLU A 101 4.37 -19.41 -13.19
C GLU A 101 5.73 -18.70 -13.35
N THR A 102 5.92 -17.92 -14.41
CA THR A 102 7.12 -17.10 -14.60
C THR A 102 7.30 -16.11 -13.46
N PHE A 103 6.22 -15.43 -13.01
CA PHE A 103 6.29 -14.49 -11.90
C PHE A 103 6.63 -15.18 -10.59
N GLN A 104 6.05 -16.35 -10.32
CA GLN A 104 6.34 -17.14 -9.12
C GLN A 104 7.76 -17.69 -9.13
N ALA A 105 8.26 -18.15 -10.28
CA ALA A 105 9.65 -18.58 -10.41
C ALA A 105 10.65 -17.43 -10.19
N TYR A 106 10.28 -16.21 -10.59
CA TYR A 106 11.09 -15.02 -10.36
C TYR A 106 11.03 -14.56 -8.90
N TYR A 107 9.85 -14.50 -8.31
CA TYR A 107 9.64 -14.10 -6.93
C TYR A 107 8.42 -14.82 -6.33
N ASP A 108 8.68 -15.82 -5.51
CA ASP A 108 7.62 -16.56 -4.84
C ASP A 108 7.04 -15.75 -3.66
N ILE A 109 5.86 -15.17 -3.90
CA ILE A 109 5.14 -14.38 -2.89
C ILE A 109 4.63 -15.22 -1.71
N PHE A 110 4.60 -16.54 -1.79
CA PHE A 110 4.22 -17.40 -0.66
C PHE A 110 5.35 -17.56 0.34
N GLN A 111 6.59 -17.61 -0.15
CA GLN A 111 7.78 -17.79 0.68
C GLN A 111 8.40 -16.46 1.09
N ASN A 112 8.31 -15.45 0.22
CA ASN A 112 9.02 -14.19 0.38
C ASN A 112 8.06 -13.02 0.67
N ASP A 113 8.58 -12.00 1.33
CA ASP A 113 7.85 -10.76 1.62
C ASP A 113 7.58 -9.96 0.35
N PRO A 114 6.33 -9.76 -0.07
CA PRO A 114 6.01 -8.95 -1.25
C PRO A 114 6.61 -7.54 -1.23
N GLU A 115 6.84 -6.94 -0.06
CA GLU A 115 7.48 -5.62 0.05
C GLU A 115 8.96 -5.63 -0.34
N LYS A 116 9.58 -6.80 -0.42
CA LYS A 116 10.98 -6.96 -0.87
C LYS A 116 11.12 -7.28 -2.36
N MET A 117 10.01 -7.38 -3.09
CA MET A 117 10.02 -7.61 -4.52
C MET A 117 10.40 -6.33 -5.29
N MET A 118 11.64 -6.29 -5.83
CA MET A 118 12.27 -5.05 -6.27
C MET A 118 12.06 -4.71 -7.75
N CYS A 119 11.96 -5.70 -8.63
CA CYS A 119 11.81 -5.47 -10.07
C CYS A 119 10.98 -6.60 -10.72
N CYS A 120 10.96 -6.69 -12.04
CA CYS A 120 10.25 -7.72 -12.78
C CYS A 120 11.22 -8.70 -13.46
N PRO A 121 10.75 -9.90 -13.89
CA PRO A 121 11.51 -10.78 -14.75
C PRO A 121 11.96 -10.07 -16.02
N SER A 122 13.16 -10.43 -16.53
CA SER A 122 13.75 -9.78 -17.71
C SER A 122 12.92 -9.94 -18.99
N GLU A 123 12.10 -10.97 -19.06
CA GLU A 123 11.21 -11.25 -20.20
C GLU A 123 10.03 -10.27 -20.31
N TYR A 124 9.75 -9.53 -19.23
CA TYR A 124 8.65 -8.59 -19.17
C TYR A 124 9.15 -7.16 -18.93
N LEU A 125 8.78 -6.26 -19.82
CA LEU A 125 9.11 -4.84 -19.72
C LEU A 125 7.99 -4.10 -19.00
N TYR A 126 8.13 -3.92 -17.68
CA TYR A 126 7.24 -3.05 -16.92
C TYR A 126 7.90 -1.69 -16.68
N PRO A 127 7.19 -0.59 -16.92
CA PRO A 127 7.75 0.74 -16.75
C PRO A 127 8.01 1.13 -15.28
N THR A 128 7.36 0.42 -14.33
CA THR A 128 7.52 0.66 -12.90
C THR A 128 7.29 -0.64 -12.10
N LYS A 129 7.87 -0.71 -10.89
CA LYS A 129 7.61 -1.80 -9.91
C LYS A 129 6.12 -1.95 -9.63
N ALA A 130 5.43 -0.85 -9.39
CA ALA A 130 3.98 -0.84 -9.11
C ALA A 130 3.16 -1.46 -10.26
N ARG A 131 3.57 -1.25 -11.52
CA ARG A 131 2.93 -1.90 -12.67
C ARG A 131 3.15 -3.40 -12.70
N PHE A 132 4.34 -3.86 -12.32
CA PHE A 132 4.63 -5.28 -12.19
C PHE A 132 3.79 -5.90 -11.06
N HIS A 133 3.79 -5.30 -9.86
CA HIS A 133 3.00 -5.78 -8.73
C HIS A 133 1.50 -5.86 -9.06
N ALA A 134 0.95 -4.86 -9.73
CA ALA A 134 -0.44 -4.89 -10.18
C ALA A 134 -0.71 -6.00 -11.20
N SER A 135 0.23 -6.26 -12.12
CA SER A 135 0.11 -7.37 -13.06
C SER A 135 0.20 -8.72 -12.37
N TYR A 136 1.13 -8.87 -11.42
CA TYR A 136 1.27 -10.09 -10.65
C TYR A 136 -0.01 -10.39 -9.86
N LEU A 137 -0.54 -9.40 -9.14
CA LEU A 137 -1.80 -9.54 -8.39
C LEU A 137 -2.96 -9.97 -9.31
N LYS A 138 -3.05 -9.36 -10.49
CA LYS A 138 -4.10 -9.70 -11.46
C LYS A 138 -3.99 -11.15 -11.94
N GLU A 139 -2.79 -11.63 -12.28
CA GLU A 139 -2.57 -13.02 -12.70
C GLU A 139 -2.83 -13.98 -11.54
N TYR A 140 -2.32 -13.65 -10.35
CA TYR A 140 -2.53 -14.46 -9.14
C TYR A 140 -4.01 -14.65 -8.83
N LEU A 141 -4.77 -13.56 -8.69
CA LEU A 141 -6.20 -13.62 -8.41
C LEU A 141 -6.98 -14.27 -9.56
N GLY A 142 -6.59 -13.97 -10.81
CA GLY A 142 -7.21 -14.52 -12.00
C GLY A 142 -7.12 -16.05 -12.10
N LYS A 143 -6.04 -16.68 -11.59
CA LYS A 143 -5.93 -18.14 -11.49
C LYS A 143 -7.08 -18.77 -10.71
N PHE A 144 -7.59 -18.06 -9.71
CA PHE A 144 -8.66 -18.50 -8.82
C PHE A 144 -10.04 -17.90 -9.18
N GLY A 145 -10.20 -17.37 -10.39
CA GLY A 145 -11.46 -16.79 -10.85
C GLY A 145 -11.83 -15.45 -10.21
N LEU A 146 -10.90 -14.85 -9.47
CA LEU A 146 -11.10 -13.55 -8.84
C LEU A 146 -10.67 -12.43 -9.79
N SER A 147 -11.53 -11.39 -9.92
CA SER A 147 -11.23 -10.24 -10.77
C SER A 147 -10.81 -9.05 -9.93
N TYR A 148 -9.66 -8.48 -10.28
CA TYR A 148 -9.14 -7.27 -9.65
C TYR A 148 -8.78 -6.21 -10.70
N THR A 149 -9.24 -5.00 -10.47
CA THR A 149 -8.75 -3.78 -11.12
C THR A 149 -8.76 -2.63 -10.10
N LYS A 150 -7.95 -1.57 -10.31
CA LYS A 150 -7.99 -0.37 -9.45
C LYS A 150 -9.38 0.28 -9.38
N ARG A 151 -10.22 0.11 -10.42
CA ARG A 151 -11.61 0.61 -10.46
C ARG A 151 -12.62 -0.35 -9.84
N ASN A 152 -12.28 -1.63 -9.74
CA ASN A 152 -13.13 -2.66 -9.14
C ASN A 152 -12.29 -3.57 -8.22
N PRO A 153 -11.95 -3.09 -7.02
CA PRO A 153 -11.12 -3.83 -6.05
C PRO A 153 -11.92 -4.76 -5.13
N LYS A 154 -13.18 -5.08 -5.43
CA LYS A 154 -14.11 -5.77 -4.53
C LYS A 154 -13.53 -7.01 -3.86
N CYS A 155 -12.82 -7.87 -4.60
CA CYS A 155 -12.29 -9.12 -4.06
C CYS A 155 -11.24 -8.92 -2.96
N VAL A 156 -10.50 -7.79 -2.98
CA VAL A 156 -9.49 -7.47 -1.97
C VAL A 156 -10.02 -6.59 -0.83
N GLN A 157 -11.28 -6.13 -0.92
CA GLN A 157 -11.93 -5.32 0.11
C GLN A 157 -12.71 -6.15 1.13
N GLU A 158 -12.83 -7.46 0.91
CA GLU A 158 -13.55 -8.34 1.81
C GLU A 158 -12.81 -8.50 3.14
N LYS A 159 -13.57 -8.55 4.24
CA LYS A 159 -13.00 -8.72 5.59
C LYS A 159 -12.04 -9.91 5.67
N LYS A 160 -12.43 -11.07 5.10
CA LYS A 160 -11.59 -12.27 5.07
C LYS A 160 -10.23 -12.05 4.38
N TYR A 161 -10.16 -11.13 3.40
CA TYR A 161 -8.90 -10.79 2.74
C TYR A 161 -7.98 -10.04 3.71
N LEU A 162 -8.51 -9.06 4.43
CA LEU A 162 -7.76 -8.33 5.45
C LEU A 162 -7.33 -9.26 6.60
N ASP A 163 -8.20 -10.18 7.04
CA ASP A 163 -7.88 -11.15 8.08
C ASP A 163 -6.70 -12.04 7.68
N ALA A 164 -6.64 -12.47 6.40
CA ALA A 164 -5.50 -13.22 5.87
C ALA A 164 -4.19 -12.40 5.84
N LEU A 165 -4.28 -11.11 5.48
CA LEU A 165 -3.12 -10.21 5.54
C LEU A 165 -2.64 -9.98 6.97
N ARG A 166 -3.55 -9.77 7.93
CA ARG A 166 -3.21 -9.67 9.37
C ARG A 166 -2.49 -10.92 9.87
N LYS A 167 -3.03 -12.11 9.54
CA LYS A 167 -2.42 -13.39 9.87
C LYS A 167 -0.99 -13.45 9.37
N ARG A 168 -0.76 -13.12 8.09
CA ARG A 168 0.58 -13.11 7.50
C ARG A 168 1.53 -12.13 8.19
N CYS A 169 1.09 -10.90 8.47
CA CYS A 169 1.90 -9.92 9.20
C CYS A 169 2.38 -10.48 10.55
N THR A 170 1.51 -11.23 11.24
CA THR A 170 1.79 -11.77 12.58
C THR A 170 2.70 -12.99 12.52
N GLU A 171 2.44 -13.93 11.58
CA GLU A 171 3.12 -15.22 11.53
C GLU A 171 4.51 -15.15 10.88
N THR A 172 4.72 -14.24 9.92
CA THR A 172 5.94 -14.19 9.11
C THR A 172 6.75 -12.91 9.27
N ASN A 173 6.23 -11.88 9.92
CA ASN A 173 6.77 -10.51 9.95
C ASN A 173 6.90 -9.87 8.55
N HIS A 174 6.18 -10.37 7.55
CA HIS A 174 6.07 -9.75 6.24
C HIS A 174 5.12 -8.55 6.26
N LEU A 175 5.14 -7.74 5.20
CA LEU A 175 4.27 -6.57 5.02
C LEU A 175 4.39 -5.57 6.18
N SER A 176 5.63 -5.19 6.49
CA SER A 176 5.94 -4.33 7.62
C SER A 176 5.24 -2.97 7.57
N SER A 177 5.05 -2.41 6.38
CA SER A 177 4.34 -1.14 6.21
C SER A 177 2.82 -1.27 6.41
N LEU A 178 2.22 -2.39 6.01
CA LEU A 178 0.83 -2.71 6.36
C LEU A 178 0.68 -2.96 7.86
N LYS A 179 1.61 -3.72 8.44
CA LYS A 179 1.59 -4.00 9.88
C LYS A 179 1.56 -2.71 10.70
N LEU A 180 2.37 -1.71 10.33
CA LEU A 180 2.37 -0.40 11.00
C LEU A 180 0.96 0.22 11.01
N LEU A 181 0.24 0.21 9.88
CA LEU A 181 -1.13 0.73 9.81
C LEU A 181 -2.08 -0.07 10.70
N LEU A 182 -1.97 -1.40 10.69
CA LEU A 182 -2.82 -2.28 11.50
C LEU A 182 -2.58 -2.09 13.00
N ASP A 183 -1.33 -1.98 13.42
CA ASP A 183 -0.96 -1.72 14.83
C ASP A 183 -1.53 -0.37 15.31
N ILE A 184 -1.52 0.67 14.47
CA ILE A 184 -2.15 1.95 14.80
C ILE A 184 -3.67 1.79 14.94
N TRP A 185 -4.33 1.10 14.01
CA TRP A 185 -5.79 0.86 14.08
C TRP A 185 -6.18 0.09 15.33
N ASP A 186 -5.42 -0.91 15.73
CA ASP A 186 -5.69 -1.71 16.92
C ASP A 186 -5.63 -0.85 18.20
N THR A 187 -4.80 0.22 18.23
CA THR A 187 -4.81 1.20 19.33
C THR A 187 -6.06 2.09 19.38
N MET A 188 -6.87 2.09 18.32
CA MET A 188 -8.10 2.90 18.26
C MET A 188 -9.35 2.15 18.72
N LEU A 189 -9.24 0.82 18.83
CA LEU A 189 -10.35 -0.06 19.21
C LEU A 189 -10.40 -0.35 20.73
N VAL A 190 -9.47 0.23 21.47
CA VAL A 190 -9.36 0.14 22.93
C VAL A 190 -9.85 1.45 23.53
#